data_46de96775ddda951cf64369cae57d5c8
#
_entry.id   46de96775ddda951cf64369cae57d5c8
#
_cell.length_a   1.000
_cell.length_b   1.000
_cell.length_c   1.000
_cell.angle_alpha   90.00
_cell.angle_beta   90.00
_cell.angle_gamma   90.00
#
_symmetry.space_group_name_H-M   'P 1'
#
loop_
_entity.id
_entity.type
_entity.pdbx_description
1 polymer ?
#
loop_
_entity_poly.entity_id
_entity_poly.type
_entity_poly.pdbx_seq_one_letter_code
_entity_poly.pdbx_strand_id
1 'polypeptide(L)'
;MAIDSTALTTLANLKSYLGVTTSTDDTIMEDSINRATVMIESLCDRKFKARQFYEFASASGERTFTVDNFPIIDINSIAYGSQLSFTVSSSTASTDVLASVGNDGSSIRLRKVDSAGNATTATVSFDSYQTASKIVTQINDNVSGWTASLQKDAYARSLYRFAGRGVLDSPAQFDYPRDSAADYRVDFATGLIHLLDDSFPPVPGGGGKANRFPPGFFPVFVEYQAGYETIPRDLEHIAIELSAELFNERLDDKSMQSEALGGYNYTKADGEKKLMERLRSLDMYREIR
;
A
#
# COMPACT_ATOMS: atom_id res chain seq x y z
N MET A 1 -1.10 22.81 -4.33
CA MET A 1 -0.85 21.35 -4.56
C MET A 1 -2.12 20.84 -5.21
N ALA A 2 -2.07 20.01 -6.23
CA ALA A 2 -3.28 19.47 -6.85
C ALA A 2 -3.96 18.44 -5.93
N ILE A 3 -5.27 18.27 -6.07
CA ILE A 3 -6.00 17.20 -5.38
C ILE A 3 -5.51 15.84 -5.88
N ASP A 4 -5.24 14.93 -4.95
CA ASP A 4 -4.87 13.55 -5.29
C ASP A 4 -6.04 12.83 -5.98
N SER A 5 -5.73 11.99 -6.96
CA SER A 5 -6.75 11.19 -7.67
C SER A 5 -7.52 10.24 -6.73
N THR A 6 -6.99 9.99 -5.54
CA THR A 6 -7.55 9.14 -4.49
C THR A 6 -8.30 9.91 -3.41
N ALA A 7 -8.48 11.22 -3.55
CA ALA A 7 -9.19 12.05 -2.60
C ALA A 7 -10.65 11.61 -2.43
N LEU A 8 -11.16 11.70 -1.19
CA LEU A 8 -12.51 11.26 -0.84
C LEU A 8 -13.58 12.31 -1.16
N THR A 9 -13.18 13.54 -1.43
CA THR A 9 -14.09 14.62 -1.86
C THR A 9 -13.41 15.53 -2.88
N THR A 10 -14.14 16.51 -3.38
CA THR A 10 -13.68 17.46 -4.40
C THR A 10 -13.58 18.89 -3.86
N LEU A 11 -12.77 19.73 -4.50
CA LEU A 11 -12.68 21.15 -4.19
C LEU A 11 -14.05 21.84 -4.30
N ALA A 12 -14.85 21.46 -5.31
CA ALA A 12 -16.18 22.05 -5.52
C ALA A 12 -17.12 21.76 -4.34
N ASN A 13 -17.09 20.53 -3.80
CA ASN A 13 -17.91 20.14 -2.66
C ASN A 13 -17.45 20.87 -1.38
N LEU A 14 -16.15 20.99 -1.14
CA LEU A 14 -15.61 21.73 0.00
C LEU A 14 -15.97 23.22 -0.09
N LYS A 15 -15.81 23.84 -1.27
CA LYS A 15 -16.19 25.25 -1.48
C LYS A 15 -17.68 25.48 -1.27
N SER A 16 -18.52 24.57 -1.77
CA SER A 16 -19.98 24.62 -1.56
C SER A 16 -20.33 24.53 -0.07
N TYR A 17 -19.66 23.67 0.67
CA TYR A 17 -19.87 23.51 2.11
C TYR A 17 -19.45 24.76 2.90
N LEU A 18 -18.32 25.37 2.54
CA LEU A 18 -17.79 26.59 3.17
C LEU A 18 -18.47 27.88 2.71
N GLY A 19 -19.29 27.84 1.65
CA GLY A 19 -19.89 29.03 1.04
C GLY A 19 -18.87 29.94 0.32
N VAL A 20 -17.73 29.38 -0.12
CA VAL A 20 -16.64 30.11 -0.78
C VAL A 20 -16.76 29.99 -2.29
N THR A 21 -16.72 31.14 -2.99
CA THR A 21 -16.79 31.19 -4.46
C THR A 21 -15.49 31.65 -5.12
N THR A 22 -14.57 32.25 -4.34
CA THR A 22 -13.29 32.75 -4.84
C THR A 22 -12.27 31.61 -5.01
N SER A 23 -11.22 31.84 -5.78
CA SER A 23 -10.12 30.89 -6.01
C SER A 23 -8.85 31.18 -5.21
N THR A 24 -8.88 32.19 -4.35
CA THR A 24 -7.70 32.68 -3.63
C THR A 24 -7.06 31.59 -2.75
N ASP A 25 -7.89 30.77 -2.12
CA ASP A 25 -7.46 29.76 -1.16
C ASP A 25 -7.53 28.33 -1.70
N ASP A 26 -7.75 28.15 -3.01
CA ASP A 26 -7.95 26.83 -3.63
C ASP A 26 -6.81 25.85 -3.31
N THR A 27 -5.56 26.28 -3.41
CA THR A 27 -4.40 25.43 -3.11
C THR A 27 -4.38 24.94 -1.66
N ILE A 28 -4.83 25.75 -0.72
CA ILE A 28 -4.87 25.38 0.71
C ILE A 28 -6.04 24.44 0.96
N MET A 29 -7.18 24.67 0.31
CA MET A 29 -8.33 23.75 0.37
C MET A 29 -7.99 22.39 -0.22
N GLU A 30 -7.27 22.34 -1.34
CA GLU A 30 -6.77 21.10 -1.95
C GLU A 30 -5.85 20.33 -0.99
N ASP A 31 -4.91 21.03 -0.33
CA ASP A 31 -4.05 20.42 0.69
C ASP A 31 -4.85 19.87 1.88
N SER A 32 -5.87 20.62 2.33
CA SER A 32 -6.76 20.17 3.41
C SER A 32 -7.55 18.90 3.03
N ILE A 33 -8.02 18.80 1.78
CA ILE A 33 -8.70 17.58 1.26
C ILE A 33 -7.75 16.38 1.26
N ASN A 34 -6.53 16.56 0.77
CA ASN A 34 -5.53 15.49 0.72
C ASN A 34 -5.18 15.01 2.14
N ARG A 35 -4.99 15.93 3.08
CA ARG A 35 -4.73 15.61 4.51
C ARG A 35 -5.91 14.87 5.15
N ALA A 36 -7.14 15.36 4.96
CA ALA A 36 -8.32 14.71 5.48
C ALA A 36 -8.46 13.27 4.95
N THR A 37 -8.21 13.06 3.66
CA THR A 37 -8.21 11.74 3.04
C THR A 37 -7.19 10.81 3.71
N VAL A 38 -5.94 11.25 3.88
CA VAL A 38 -4.89 10.45 4.53
C VAL A 38 -5.25 10.13 5.98
N MET A 39 -5.82 11.08 6.73
CA MET A 39 -6.24 10.87 8.11
C MET A 39 -7.36 9.82 8.22
N ILE A 40 -8.37 9.90 7.37
CA ILE A 40 -9.49 8.93 7.34
C ILE A 40 -8.97 7.53 6.96
N GLU A 41 -8.17 7.42 5.89
CA GLU A 41 -7.60 6.14 5.46
C GLU A 41 -6.69 5.51 6.53
N SER A 42 -5.89 6.33 7.23
CA SER A 42 -5.02 5.86 8.32
C SER A 42 -5.82 5.41 9.54
N LEU A 43 -6.92 6.10 9.90
CA LEU A 43 -7.76 5.74 11.03
C LEU A 43 -8.51 4.41 10.78
N CYS A 44 -8.94 4.20 9.54
CA CYS A 44 -9.69 3.01 9.15
C CYS A 44 -8.79 1.83 8.76
N ASP A 45 -7.48 2.04 8.66
CA ASP A 45 -6.47 1.08 8.20
C ASP A 45 -6.81 0.47 6.82
N ARG A 46 -7.46 1.24 5.94
CA ARG A 46 -7.84 0.81 4.58
C ARG A 46 -7.93 1.97 3.60
N LYS A 47 -7.92 1.62 2.31
CA LYS A 47 -8.05 2.57 1.22
C LYS A 47 -9.47 2.56 0.66
N PHE A 48 -10.05 3.74 0.46
CA PHE A 48 -11.46 3.85 0.08
C PHE A 48 -11.70 4.05 -1.41
N LYS A 49 -10.91 4.92 -2.07
CA LYS A 49 -11.09 5.17 -3.51
C LYS A 49 -10.60 3.98 -4.32
N ALA A 50 -11.37 3.58 -5.31
CA ALA A 50 -11.05 2.47 -6.21
C ALA A 50 -9.65 2.60 -6.81
N ARG A 51 -8.82 1.56 -6.61
CA ARG A 51 -7.45 1.45 -7.14
C ARG A 51 -6.99 0.00 -7.22
N GLN A 52 -5.88 -0.19 -7.92
CA GLN A 52 -5.22 -1.49 -8.02
C GLN A 52 -4.39 -1.78 -6.76
N PHE A 53 -4.49 -3.01 -6.25
CA PHE A 53 -3.71 -3.52 -5.14
C PHE A 53 -2.88 -4.73 -5.54
N TYR A 54 -1.71 -4.83 -4.92
CA TYR A 54 -0.76 -5.94 -5.03
C TYR A 54 -0.42 -6.38 -3.62
N GLU A 55 -1.02 -7.46 -3.19
CA GLU A 55 -0.98 -7.89 -1.80
C GLU A 55 -0.42 -9.29 -1.67
N PHE A 56 0.38 -9.50 -0.63
CA PHE A 56 0.77 -10.82 -0.18
C PHE A 56 -0.02 -11.15 1.09
N ALA A 57 -1.01 -12.01 0.95
CA ALA A 57 -1.87 -12.42 2.05
C ALA A 57 -1.25 -13.58 2.83
N SER A 58 -1.40 -13.53 4.17
CA SER A 58 -1.09 -14.67 5.04
C SER A 58 -2.23 -15.67 5.00
N ALA A 59 -1.91 -16.94 4.90
CA ALA A 59 -2.87 -18.02 4.95
C ALA A 59 -2.56 -18.98 6.10
N SER A 60 -3.58 -19.37 6.85
CA SER A 60 -3.47 -20.29 8.00
C SER A 60 -3.43 -21.77 7.60
N GLY A 61 -3.37 -22.08 6.32
CA GLY A 61 -3.56 -23.44 5.81
C GLY A 61 -5.05 -23.82 5.68
N GLU A 62 -5.92 -22.83 5.67
CA GLU A 62 -7.36 -22.99 5.47
C GLU A 62 -7.76 -22.75 4.01
N ARG A 63 -9.06 -22.90 3.72
CA ARG A 63 -9.63 -22.65 2.39
C ARG A 63 -9.92 -21.19 2.11
N THR A 64 -9.82 -20.34 3.14
CA THR A 64 -10.19 -18.93 3.07
C THR A 64 -9.06 -18.03 3.51
N PHE A 65 -8.99 -16.86 2.92
CA PHE A 65 -8.25 -15.71 3.42
C PHE A 65 -8.98 -14.43 3.07
N THR A 66 -8.66 -13.34 3.75
CA THR A 66 -9.25 -12.03 3.50
C THR A 66 -8.16 -11.08 2.98
N VAL A 67 -8.50 -10.26 1.99
CA VAL A 67 -7.63 -9.18 1.52
C VAL A 67 -7.86 -7.92 2.38
N ASP A 68 -6.83 -7.08 2.47
CA ASP A 68 -6.86 -5.89 3.34
C ASP A 68 -7.82 -4.80 2.84
N ASN A 69 -8.09 -4.73 1.53
CA ASN A 69 -8.92 -3.67 0.96
C ASN A 69 -10.18 -4.22 0.30
N PHE A 70 -11.31 -3.68 0.68
CA PHE A 70 -12.65 -4.03 0.17
C PHE A 70 -13.55 -2.78 0.11
N PRO A 71 -14.70 -2.76 -0.59
CA PRO A 71 -15.23 -3.85 -1.41
C PRO A 71 -14.31 -4.17 -2.59
N ILE A 72 -14.23 -5.44 -2.96
CA ILE A 72 -13.51 -5.87 -4.16
C ILE A 72 -14.35 -5.49 -5.38
N ILE A 73 -13.70 -4.97 -6.42
CA ILE A 73 -14.32 -4.68 -7.71
C ILE A 73 -14.02 -5.82 -8.67
N ASP A 74 -12.74 -6.21 -8.76
CA ASP A 74 -12.30 -7.30 -9.63
C ASP A 74 -11.02 -7.94 -9.09
N ILE A 75 -10.79 -9.22 -9.43
CA ILE A 75 -9.56 -9.95 -9.12
C ILE A 75 -8.86 -10.32 -10.42
N ASN A 76 -7.67 -9.78 -10.60
CA ASN A 76 -6.86 -10.03 -11.79
C ASN A 76 -6.13 -11.37 -11.69
N SER A 77 -5.54 -11.66 -10.51
CA SER A 77 -4.85 -12.92 -10.29
C SER A 77 -4.74 -13.29 -8.81
N ILE A 78 -4.77 -14.60 -8.54
CA ILE A 78 -4.38 -15.18 -7.26
C ILE A 78 -3.30 -16.20 -7.56
N ALA A 79 -2.12 -16.05 -6.96
CA ALA A 79 -0.98 -16.92 -7.19
C ALA A 79 -0.30 -17.34 -5.88
N TYR A 80 0.34 -18.52 -5.88
CA TYR A 80 0.97 -19.11 -4.68
C TYR A 80 2.16 -20.00 -5.08
N GLY A 81 2.81 -20.60 -4.08
CA GLY A 81 4.03 -21.38 -4.29
C GLY A 81 5.26 -20.48 -4.48
N SER A 82 6.40 -21.07 -4.82
CA SER A 82 7.65 -20.33 -5.01
C SER A 82 8.45 -20.88 -6.18
N GLN A 83 8.94 -20.00 -7.03
CA GLN A 83 9.86 -20.30 -8.11
C GLN A 83 10.87 -19.17 -8.27
N LEU A 84 12.13 -19.53 -8.49
CA LEU A 84 13.20 -18.57 -8.74
C LEU A 84 12.97 -17.83 -10.07
N SER A 85 12.92 -16.50 -9.97
CA SER A 85 12.85 -15.60 -11.13
C SER A 85 14.23 -15.17 -11.61
N PHE A 86 15.02 -14.59 -10.73
CA PHE A 86 16.40 -14.16 -11.03
C PHE A 86 17.23 -14.06 -9.76
N THR A 87 18.53 -13.88 -9.95
CA THR A 87 19.49 -13.67 -8.86
C THR A 87 20.22 -12.35 -9.05
N VAL A 88 20.68 -11.76 -7.94
CA VAL A 88 21.49 -10.54 -7.95
C VAL A 88 22.72 -10.73 -7.07
N SER A 89 23.88 -10.33 -7.55
CA SER A 89 25.15 -10.38 -6.82
C SER A 89 25.92 -9.07 -6.99
N SER A 90 26.83 -8.79 -6.05
CA SER A 90 27.83 -7.72 -6.25
C SER A 90 28.94 -8.23 -7.17
N SER A 91 29.23 -7.50 -8.25
CA SER A 91 30.39 -7.78 -9.11
C SER A 91 31.69 -7.23 -8.52
N THR A 92 31.64 -6.51 -7.41
CA THR A 92 32.76 -5.93 -6.66
C THR A 92 32.89 -6.52 -5.25
N ALA A 93 32.35 -7.71 -5.01
CA ALA A 93 32.33 -8.37 -3.69
C ALA A 93 33.73 -8.50 -3.03
N SER A 94 34.80 -8.63 -3.82
CA SER A 94 36.18 -8.71 -3.32
C SER A 94 36.72 -7.37 -2.72
N THR A 95 36.09 -6.25 -3.06
CA THR A 95 36.51 -4.90 -2.63
C THR A 95 35.46 -4.22 -1.72
N ASP A 96 34.26 -4.75 -1.67
CA ASP A 96 33.19 -4.24 -0.84
C ASP A 96 33.24 -4.89 0.56
N VAL A 97 32.99 -4.11 1.60
CA VAL A 97 32.83 -4.60 2.99
C VAL A 97 31.38 -4.91 3.32
N LEU A 98 30.45 -4.38 2.54
CA LEU A 98 29.03 -4.67 2.61
C LEU A 98 28.41 -4.56 1.22
N ALA A 99 27.64 -5.57 0.84
CA ALA A 99 26.73 -5.49 -0.28
C ALA A 99 25.40 -6.14 0.10
N SER A 100 24.29 -5.46 -0.09
CA SER A 100 22.96 -5.95 0.27
C SER A 100 21.91 -5.53 -0.74
N VAL A 101 20.92 -6.39 -0.92
CA VAL A 101 19.80 -6.21 -1.84
C VAL A 101 18.49 -6.39 -1.07
N GLY A 102 17.52 -5.52 -1.28
CA GLY A 102 16.18 -5.60 -0.70
C GLY A 102 15.09 -5.40 -1.75
N ASN A 103 13.92 -5.98 -1.49
CA ASN A 103 12.71 -5.81 -2.28
C ASN A 103 11.57 -5.37 -1.35
N ASP A 104 11.08 -4.14 -1.52
CA ASP A 104 9.99 -3.58 -0.71
C ASP A 104 8.60 -3.78 -1.35
N GLY A 105 8.53 -4.39 -2.54
CA GLY A 105 7.31 -4.63 -3.33
C GLY A 105 6.99 -3.52 -4.33
N SER A 106 7.74 -2.42 -4.30
CA SER A 106 7.64 -1.32 -5.27
C SER A 106 8.96 -1.08 -6.01
N SER A 107 10.06 -1.52 -5.42
CA SER A 107 11.41 -1.32 -5.94
C SER A 107 12.41 -2.35 -5.39
N ILE A 108 13.49 -2.52 -6.12
CA ILE A 108 14.69 -3.20 -5.63
C ILE A 108 15.70 -2.16 -5.21
N ARG A 109 16.18 -2.26 -3.98
CA ARG A 109 17.24 -1.44 -3.43
C ARG A 109 18.55 -2.22 -3.40
N LEU A 110 19.57 -1.67 -4.05
CA LEU A 110 20.91 -2.20 -4.15
C LEU A 110 21.84 -1.28 -3.36
N ARG A 111 22.44 -1.75 -2.27
CA ARG A 111 23.32 -0.96 -1.41
C ARG A 111 24.64 -1.66 -1.23
N LYS A 112 25.74 -0.92 -1.40
CA LYS A 112 27.09 -1.41 -1.10
C LYS A 112 27.94 -0.35 -0.37
N VAL A 113 28.94 -0.81 0.35
CA VAL A 113 29.96 -0.01 1.03
C VAL A 113 31.31 -0.59 0.65
N ASP A 114 32.20 0.24 0.12
CA ASP A 114 33.57 -0.16 -0.23
C ASP A 114 34.50 -0.20 1.01
N SER A 115 35.72 -0.67 0.81
CA SER A 115 36.73 -0.77 1.86
C SER A 115 37.19 0.62 2.40
N ALA A 116 36.91 1.70 1.70
CA ALA A 116 37.17 3.07 2.13
C ALA A 116 36.00 3.66 2.95
N GLY A 117 34.88 2.92 3.10
CA GLY A 117 33.70 3.34 3.84
C GLY A 117 32.68 4.14 2.99
N ASN A 118 32.88 4.27 1.67
CA ASN A 118 31.95 4.98 0.82
C ASN A 118 30.70 4.11 0.54
N ALA A 119 29.53 4.65 0.86
CA ALA A 119 28.27 3.98 0.60
C ALA A 119 27.66 4.42 -0.73
N THR A 120 27.23 3.45 -1.53
CA THR A 120 26.43 3.70 -2.74
C THR A 120 25.10 2.96 -2.66
N THR A 121 24.04 3.60 -3.15
CA THR A 121 22.69 3.00 -3.21
C THR A 121 22.09 3.28 -4.59
N ALA A 122 21.53 2.24 -5.20
CA ALA A 122 20.73 2.34 -6.40
C ALA A 122 19.33 1.75 -6.14
N THR A 123 18.34 2.30 -6.83
CA THR A 123 16.94 1.83 -6.73
C THR A 123 16.40 1.57 -8.13
N VAL A 124 15.82 0.39 -8.32
CA VAL A 124 15.16 -0.03 -9.57
C VAL A 124 13.66 -0.12 -9.31
N SER A 125 12.89 0.85 -9.83
CA SER A 125 11.45 0.95 -9.60
C SER A 125 10.67 -0.03 -10.47
N PHE A 126 9.65 -0.68 -9.91
CA PHE A 126 8.75 -1.58 -10.62
C PHE A 126 7.77 -0.84 -11.55
N ASP A 127 7.53 0.45 -11.32
CA ASP A 127 6.72 1.26 -12.23
C ASP A 127 7.40 1.46 -13.59
N SER A 128 8.73 1.59 -13.57
CA SER A 128 9.55 1.72 -14.78
C SER A 128 9.91 0.37 -15.40
N TYR A 129 10.14 -0.63 -14.57
CA TYR A 129 10.63 -1.96 -14.99
C TYR A 129 9.67 -3.04 -14.47
N GLN A 130 8.59 -3.28 -15.22
CA GLN A 130 7.44 -4.09 -14.79
C GLN A 130 7.68 -5.60 -14.83
N THR A 131 8.79 -6.08 -15.42
CA THR A 131 9.13 -7.51 -15.53
C THR A 131 10.54 -7.79 -15.04
N ALA A 132 10.78 -9.02 -14.58
CA ALA A 132 12.08 -9.46 -14.10
C ALA A 132 13.17 -9.30 -15.19
N SER A 133 12.84 -9.58 -16.44
CA SER A 133 13.77 -9.40 -17.56
C SER A 133 14.21 -7.93 -17.71
N LYS A 134 13.28 -6.96 -17.62
CA LYS A 134 13.62 -5.52 -17.68
C LYS A 134 14.44 -5.07 -16.47
N ILE A 135 14.15 -5.61 -15.27
CA ILE A 135 14.92 -5.35 -14.06
C ILE A 135 16.35 -5.86 -14.21
N VAL A 136 16.51 -7.10 -14.66
CA VAL A 136 17.85 -7.71 -14.90
C VAL A 136 18.65 -6.90 -15.91
N THR A 137 18.04 -6.50 -17.01
CA THR A 137 18.67 -5.63 -18.01
C THR A 137 19.09 -4.29 -17.38
N GLN A 138 18.19 -3.63 -16.64
CA GLN A 138 18.50 -2.37 -15.97
C GLN A 138 19.66 -2.48 -14.98
N ILE A 139 19.71 -3.56 -14.19
CA ILE A 139 20.79 -3.80 -13.24
C ILE A 139 22.12 -3.98 -13.99
N ASN A 140 22.16 -4.82 -15.00
CA ASN A 140 23.38 -5.16 -15.72
C ASN A 140 23.93 -3.97 -16.54
N ASP A 141 23.06 -3.19 -17.15
CA ASP A 141 23.47 -2.13 -18.08
C ASP A 141 23.73 -0.79 -17.38
N ASN A 142 22.99 -0.51 -16.29
CA ASN A 142 22.95 0.85 -15.73
C ASN A 142 23.31 0.93 -14.23
N VAL A 143 23.52 -0.21 -13.53
CA VAL A 143 23.89 -0.18 -12.12
C VAL A 143 25.29 -0.75 -11.90
N SER A 144 26.27 0.14 -11.90
CA SER A 144 27.69 -0.24 -11.77
C SER A 144 27.97 -1.03 -10.49
N GLY A 145 28.73 -2.11 -10.62
CA GLY A 145 29.14 -2.97 -9.50
C GLY A 145 28.08 -4.01 -9.10
N TRP A 146 27.08 -4.25 -9.95
CA TRP A 146 26.06 -5.26 -9.74
C TRP A 146 25.89 -6.13 -10.97
N THR A 147 25.51 -7.39 -10.74
CA THR A 147 25.21 -8.35 -11.81
C THR A 147 23.94 -9.09 -11.45
N ALA A 148 23.05 -9.27 -12.41
CA ALA A 148 21.82 -10.03 -12.28
C ALA A 148 21.72 -11.12 -13.34
N SER A 149 21.16 -12.28 -12.99
CA SER A 149 20.97 -13.42 -13.89
C SER A 149 19.53 -13.87 -13.89
N LEU A 150 18.86 -13.80 -15.05
CA LEU A 150 17.48 -14.19 -15.24
C LEU A 150 17.38 -15.72 -15.36
N GLN A 151 16.43 -16.32 -14.64
CA GLN A 151 16.05 -17.73 -14.75
C GLN A 151 14.67 -17.87 -15.40
N LYS A 152 13.72 -17.08 -14.91
CA LYS A 152 12.35 -17.06 -15.41
C LYS A 152 11.78 -15.66 -15.36
N ASP A 153 11.18 -15.20 -16.46
CA ASP A 153 10.51 -13.90 -16.45
C ASP A 153 9.24 -13.96 -15.57
N ALA A 154 9.07 -12.95 -14.76
CA ALA A 154 7.96 -12.79 -13.84
C ALA A 154 7.54 -11.32 -13.79
N TYR A 155 6.31 -11.06 -13.36
CA TYR A 155 5.84 -9.72 -13.10
C TYR A 155 6.54 -9.13 -11.86
N ALA A 156 7.09 -7.93 -11.96
CA ALA A 156 7.93 -7.36 -10.91
C ALA A 156 7.22 -7.26 -9.54
N ARG A 157 5.95 -6.87 -9.55
CA ARG A 157 5.15 -6.71 -8.33
C ARG A 157 4.74 -8.03 -7.68
N SER A 158 4.85 -9.16 -8.40
CA SER A 158 4.63 -10.50 -7.83
C SER A 158 5.87 -11.09 -7.15
N LEU A 159 7.02 -10.42 -7.20
CA LEU A 159 8.23 -10.87 -6.52
C LEU A 159 8.07 -10.82 -5.01
N TYR A 160 8.40 -11.89 -4.31
CA TYR A 160 8.34 -11.95 -2.86
C TYR A 160 9.21 -10.87 -2.22
N ARG A 161 8.62 -10.18 -1.23
CA ARG A 161 9.28 -9.09 -0.51
C ARG A 161 10.28 -9.63 0.51
N PHE A 162 11.39 -8.95 0.65
CA PHE A 162 12.35 -9.20 1.72
C PHE A 162 13.13 -7.93 2.05
N ALA A 163 13.58 -7.83 3.29
CA ALA A 163 14.45 -6.75 3.75
C ALA A 163 15.83 -6.81 3.06
N GLY A 164 16.89 -6.37 3.62
CA GLY A 164 18.22 -6.51 3.04
C GLY A 164 18.76 -7.94 3.15
N ARG A 165 19.19 -8.56 2.05
CA ARG A 165 20.00 -9.79 2.02
C ARG A 165 21.43 -9.44 1.63
N GLY A 166 22.42 -9.93 2.40
CA GLY A 166 23.82 -9.81 2.04
C GLY A 166 24.16 -10.61 0.78
N VAL A 167 24.98 -10.06 -0.10
CA VAL A 167 25.34 -10.67 -1.39
C VAL A 167 26.84 -10.69 -1.64
N LEU A 168 27.66 -10.60 -0.58
CA LEU A 168 29.11 -10.75 -0.70
C LEU A 168 29.52 -12.20 -0.97
N ASP A 169 28.89 -13.15 -0.28
CA ASP A 169 29.25 -14.58 -0.35
C ASP A 169 28.34 -15.37 -1.30
N SER A 170 27.10 -14.94 -1.47
CA SER A 170 26.11 -15.64 -2.31
C SER A 170 25.11 -14.68 -2.93
N PRO A 171 24.63 -14.96 -4.16
CA PRO A 171 23.60 -14.14 -4.81
C PRO A 171 22.30 -14.10 -4.02
N ALA A 172 21.64 -12.95 -3.96
CA ALA A 172 20.26 -12.84 -3.50
C ALA A 172 19.32 -13.45 -4.53
N GLN A 173 18.40 -14.31 -4.08
CA GLN A 173 17.38 -14.95 -4.89
C GLN A 173 16.10 -14.13 -4.83
N PHE A 174 15.48 -13.90 -6.00
CA PHE A 174 14.19 -13.27 -6.17
C PHE A 174 13.20 -14.31 -6.67
N ASP A 175 12.36 -14.76 -5.76
CA ASP A 175 11.33 -15.73 -6.04
C ASP A 175 9.99 -15.04 -6.33
N TYR A 176 9.12 -15.74 -7.06
CA TYR A 176 7.75 -15.31 -7.35
C TYR A 176 6.78 -16.48 -7.17
N PRO A 177 5.46 -16.26 -6.97
CA PRO A 177 4.45 -17.29 -6.95
C PRO A 177 4.35 -18.00 -8.31
N ARG A 178 4.52 -19.32 -8.30
CA ARG A 178 4.55 -20.13 -9.53
C ARG A 178 3.19 -20.49 -10.05
N ASP A 179 2.28 -20.86 -9.15
CA ASP A 179 1.00 -21.49 -9.47
C ASP A 179 -0.14 -20.49 -9.31
N SER A 180 -1.15 -20.55 -10.19
CA SER A 180 -2.34 -19.70 -10.13
C SER A 180 -3.53 -20.46 -9.56
N ALA A 181 -4.33 -19.81 -8.73
CA ALA A 181 -5.64 -20.34 -8.34
C ALA A 181 -6.64 -20.09 -9.48
N ALA A 182 -7.28 -21.16 -9.98
CA ALA A 182 -8.27 -21.07 -11.05
C ALA A 182 -9.71 -21.05 -10.51
N ASP A 183 -9.97 -21.80 -9.42
CA ASP A 183 -11.30 -22.01 -8.88
C ASP A 183 -11.45 -21.42 -7.47
N TYR A 184 -12.08 -20.28 -7.37
CA TYR A 184 -12.36 -19.60 -6.09
C TYR A 184 -13.70 -18.86 -6.15
N ARG A 185 -14.25 -18.56 -4.99
CA ARG A 185 -15.38 -17.62 -4.82
C ARG A 185 -14.93 -16.43 -4.01
N VAL A 186 -15.53 -15.29 -4.28
CA VAL A 186 -15.24 -14.03 -3.64
C VAL A 186 -16.50 -13.47 -3.02
N ASP A 187 -16.41 -13.08 -1.77
CA ASP A 187 -17.35 -12.12 -1.20
C ASP A 187 -16.79 -10.72 -1.44
N PHE A 188 -17.34 -10.05 -2.43
CA PHE A 188 -16.88 -8.74 -2.87
C PHE A 188 -17.04 -7.67 -1.79
N ALA A 189 -18.01 -7.81 -0.89
CA ALA A 189 -18.28 -6.83 0.15
C ALA A 189 -17.28 -6.89 1.30
N THR A 190 -16.84 -8.08 1.66
CA THR A 190 -15.97 -8.33 2.83
C THR A 190 -14.52 -8.61 2.47
N GLY A 191 -14.22 -8.79 1.19
CA GLY A 191 -12.88 -9.17 0.74
C GLY A 191 -12.49 -10.61 1.06
N LEU A 192 -13.46 -11.46 1.45
CA LEU A 192 -13.22 -12.87 1.73
C LEU A 192 -13.08 -13.67 0.43
N ILE A 193 -11.98 -14.41 0.29
CA ILE A 193 -11.71 -15.29 -0.84
C ILE A 193 -11.74 -16.73 -0.34
N HIS A 194 -12.53 -17.57 -1.01
CA HIS A 194 -12.74 -18.97 -0.68
C HIS A 194 -12.36 -19.87 -1.86
N LEU A 195 -11.43 -20.80 -1.66
CA LEU A 195 -11.09 -21.80 -2.66
C LEU A 195 -12.22 -22.81 -2.85
N LEU A 196 -12.58 -23.04 -4.10
CA LEU A 196 -13.40 -24.18 -4.52
C LEU A 196 -12.51 -25.41 -4.67
N ASP A 197 -13.12 -26.59 -4.77
CA ASP A 197 -12.42 -27.89 -4.72
C ASP A 197 -11.29 -28.07 -5.75
N ASP A 198 -10.29 -28.85 -5.36
CA ASP A 198 -9.25 -29.53 -6.16
C ASP A 198 -8.25 -28.68 -6.98
N SER A 199 -8.30 -27.36 -6.96
CA SER A 199 -7.44 -26.50 -7.77
C SER A 199 -5.98 -26.42 -7.32
N PHE A 200 -5.64 -26.90 -6.12
CA PHE A 200 -4.28 -26.86 -5.58
C PHE A 200 -3.59 -28.21 -5.61
N PRO A 201 -2.34 -28.29 -6.08
CA PRO A 201 -1.55 -29.51 -6.00
C PRO A 201 -1.32 -29.90 -4.53
N PRO A 202 -1.18 -31.18 -4.22
CA PRO A 202 -0.89 -31.64 -2.87
C PRO A 202 0.41 -31.04 -2.35
N VAL A 203 0.36 -30.50 -1.13
CA VAL A 203 1.55 -29.97 -0.44
C VAL A 203 2.52 -31.14 -0.21
N PRO A 204 3.79 -31.09 -0.68
CA PRO A 204 4.76 -32.13 -0.45
C PRO A 204 4.94 -32.39 1.06
N GLY A 205 4.69 -33.62 1.51
CA GLY A 205 4.83 -34.04 2.91
C GLY A 205 3.55 -33.97 3.76
N GLY A 206 2.43 -33.53 3.23
CA GLY A 206 1.13 -33.50 3.89
C GLY A 206 0.23 -34.62 3.37
N GLY A 207 -0.09 -35.63 4.18
CA GLY A 207 -0.97 -36.76 3.83
C GLY A 207 -2.46 -36.43 3.75
N GLY A 208 -2.86 -35.24 3.29
CA GLY A 208 -4.25 -34.79 3.21
C GLY A 208 -4.57 -34.07 1.90
N LYS A 209 -5.78 -34.17 1.44
CA LYS A 209 -6.31 -33.52 0.22
C LYS A 209 -6.07 -32.01 0.23
N ALA A 210 -5.49 -31.53 -0.84
CA ALA A 210 -4.90 -30.20 -0.95
C ALA A 210 -5.88 -29.10 -1.39
N ASN A 211 -6.99 -28.94 -0.71
CA ASN A 211 -7.96 -27.86 -0.95
C ASN A 211 -7.75 -26.69 0.03
N ARG A 212 -6.50 -26.31 0.28
CA ARG A 212 -6.15 -25.27 1.25
C ARG A 212 -5.03 -24.41 0.72
N PHE A 213 -5.07 -23.12 1.04
CA PHE A 213 -3.93 -22.26 0.79
C PHE A 213 -2.71 -22.73 1.58
N PRO A 214 -1.50 -22.66 1.00
CA PRO A 214 -0.31 -23.06 1.73
C PRO A 214 -0.20 -22.21 3.01
N PRO A 215 0.01 -22.85 4.19
CA PRO A 215 0.19 -22.12 5.43
C PRO A 215 1.52 -21.37 5.39
N GLY A 216 1.55 -20.20 5.98
CA GLY A 216 2.78 -19.43 6.13
C GLY A 216 2.57 -17.93 6.15
N PHE A 217 3.68 -17.24 6.26
CA PHE A 217 3.73 -15.79 6.24
C PHE A 217 3.81 -15.32 4.78
N PHE A 218 2.75 -14.69 4.30
CA PHE A 218 2.61 -14.17 2.93
C PHE A 218 2.79 -15.18 1.77
N PRO A 219 2.18 -16.38 1.82
CA PRO A 219 2.36 -17.39 0.77
C PRO A 219 1.49 -17.16 -0.47
N VAL A 220 0.50 -16.26 -0.40
CA VAL A 220 -0.47 -16.01 -1.47
C VAL A 220 -0.31 -14.59 -1.96
N PHE A 221 -0.07 -14.44 -3.26
CA PHE A 221 -0.09 -13.15 -3.94
C PHE A 221 -1.46 -12.92 -4.56
N VAL A 222 -2.04 -11.74 -4.36
CA VAL A 222 -3.30 -11.33 -4.96
C VAL A 222 -3.11 -9.99 -5.65
N GLU A 223 -3.51 -9.96 -6.91
CA GLU A 223 -3.65 -8.73 -7.69
C GLU A 223 -5.13 -8.47 -7.92
N TYR A 224 -5.63 -7.35 -7.40
CA TYR A 224 -7.05 -7.04 -7.42
C TYR A 224 -7.32 -5.55 -7.44
N GLN A 225 -8.52 -5.18 -7.87
CA GLN A 225 -9.04 -3.83 -7.77
C GLN A 225 -10.08 -3.78 -6.64
N ALA A 226 -9.94 -2.82 -5.74
CA ALA A 226 -10.86 -2.65 -4.62
C ALA A 226 -11.08 -1.17 -4.28
N GLY A 227 -12.09 -0.92 -3.46
CA GLY A 227 -12.52 0.40 -3.04
C GLY A 227 -13.84 0.81 -3.72
N TYR A 228 -14.26 2.03 -3.47
CA TYR A 228 -15.47 2.58 -4.04
C TYR A 228 -15.17 3.36 -5.32
N GLU A 229 -15.81 3.03 -6.42
CA GLU A 229 -15.79 3.86 -7.64
C GLU A 229 -16.43 5.23 -7.37
N THR A 230 -17.56 5.22 -6.65
CA THR A 230 -18.21 6.40 -6.12
C THR A 230 -18.18 6.33 -4.61
N ILE A 231 -17.56 7.33 -3.98
CA ILE A 231 -17.45 7.39 -2.51
C ILE A 231 -18.85 7.46 -1.87
N PRO A 232 -19.16 6.64 -0.86
CA PRO A 232 -20.40 6.73 -0.09
C PRO A 232 -20.61 8.15 0.45
N ARG A 233 -21.85 8.62 0.40
CA ARG A 233 -22.17 10.02 0.76
C ARG A 233 -21.86 10.38 2.21
N ASP A 234 -21.99 9.44 3.12
CA ASP A 234 -21.67 9.61 4.54
C ASP A 234 -20.16 9.75 4.73
N LEU A 235 -19.35 8.92 4.04
CA LEU A 235 -17.89 9.02 4.05
C LEU A 235 -17.40 10.32 3.39
N GLU A 236 -18.00 10.71 2.26
CA GLU A 236 -17.70 11.97 1.59
C GLU A 236 -18.03 13.16 2.49
N HIS A 237 -19.16 13.13 3.20
CA HIS A 237 -19.56 14.19 4.13
C HIS A 237 -18.54 14.35 5.27
N ILE A 238 -18.10 13.24 5.87
CA ILE A 238 -17.05 13.26 6.91
C ILE A 238 -15.74 13.85 6.34
N ALA A 239 -15.38 13.49 5.12
CA ALA A 239 -14.19 14.04 4.46
C ALA A 239 -14.31 15.54 4.22
N ILE A 240 -15.49 16.06 3.83
CA ILE A 240 -15.76 17.48 3.66
C ILE A 240 -15.64 18.22 5.00
N GLU A 241 -16.29 17.71 6.05
CA GLU A 241 -16.24 18.33 7.38
C GLU A 241 -14.82 18.38 7.94
N LEU A 242 -14.06 17.28 7.84
CA LEU A 242 -12.68 17.24 8.29
C LEU A 242 -11.78 18.18 7.47
N SER A 243 -12.00 18.25 6.15
CA SER A 243 -11.27 19.19 5.28
C SER A 243 -11.55 20.64 5.64
N ALA A 244 -12.82 20.97 5.94
CA ALA A 244 -13.23 22.30 6.37
C ALA A 244 -12.61 22.66 7.72
N GLU A 245 -12.53 21.73 8.65
CA GLU A 245 -11.89 21.95 9.95
C GLU A 245 -10.38 22.22 9.80
N LEU A 246 -9.66 21.39 9.05
CA LEU A 246 -8.24 21.61 8.75
C LEU A 246 -7.98 22.92 8.00
N PHE A 247 -8.88 23.31 7.11
CA PHE A 247 -8.81 24.60 6.43
C PHE A 247 -8.98 25.79 7.39
N ASN A 248 -9.94 25.71 8.32
CA ASN A 248 -10.24 26.76 9.28
C ASN A 248 -9.21 26.86 10.42
N GLU A 249 -8.56 25.74 10.80
CA GLU A 249 -7.51 25.74 11.84
C GLU A 249 -6.38 26.75 11.60
N ARG A 250 -6.11 27.11 10.34
CA ARG A 250 -5.10 28.11 9.99
C ARG A 250 -5.45 29.52 10.50
N LEU A 251 -6.75 29.79 10.66
CA LEU A 251 -7.26 31.10 11.10
C LEU A 251 -7.39 31.19 12.62
N ASP A 252 -7.25 30.06 13.30
CA ASP A 252 -7.40 29.96 14.74
C ASP A 252 -6.13 30.38 15.47
N ASP A 253 -6.25 31.34 16.35
CA ASP A 253 -5.21 31.61 17.34
C ASP A 253 -5.21 30.49 18.39
N LYS A 254 -4.22 29.57 18.28
CA LYS A 254 -4.09 28.42 19.17
C LYS A 254 -3.74 28.82 20.61
N SER A 255 -3.35 30.06 20.86
CA SER A 255 -3.05 30.58 22.19
C SER A 255 -4.29 31.00 22.97
N MET A 256 -5.42 31.21 22.30
CA MET A 256 -6.63 31.78 22.90
C MET A 256 -7.67 30.67 23.19
N GLN A 257 -7.87 30.32 24.44
CA GLN A 257 -8.90 29.37 24.89
C GLN A 257 -10.22 30.06 25.27
N SER A 258 -10.15 31.27 25.79
CA SER A 258 -11.32 32.05 26.13
C SER A 258 -11.01 33.55 26.10
N GLU A 259 -11.97 34.36 25.70
CA GLU A 259 -11.91 35.81 25.73
C GLU A 259 -13.13 36.37 26.46
N ALA A 260 -12.89 37.32 27.36
CA ALA A 260 -13.93 38.05 28.06
C ALA A 260 -13.69 39.54 27.89
N LEU A 261 -14.60 40.27 27.22
CA LEU A 261 -14.52 41.69 27.03
C LEU A 261 -15.87 42.33 27.41
N GLY A 262 -15.89 43.05 28.53
CA GLY A 262 -17.13 43.68 29.03
C GLY A 262 -18.20 42.64 29.41
N GLY A 263 -19.35 42.67 28.78
CA GLY A 263 -20.44 41.71 28.97
C GLY A 263 -20.43 40.53 28.00
N TYR A 264 -19.38 40.40 27.17
CA TYR A 264 -19.24 39.35 26.17
C TYR A 264 -18.21 38.30 26.64
N ASN A 265 -18.64 37.03 26.72
CA ASN A 265 -17.78 35.90 27.03
C ASN A 265 -17.76 34.96 25.82
N TYR A 266 -16.58 34.71 25.26
CA TYR A 266 -16.35 33.72 24.23
C TYR A 266 -15.51 32.59 24.82
N THR A 267 -16.01 31.35 24.71
CA THR A 267 -15.26 30.14 25.04
C THR A 267 -15.19 29.31 23.76
N LYS A 268 -13.99 29.00 23.34
CA LYS A 268 -13.77 28.12 22.19
C LYS A 268 -14.33 26.74 22.49
N ALA A 269 -15.18 26.23 21.61
CA ALA A 269 -15.66 24.85 21.74
C ALA A 269 -14.47 23.88 21.64
N ASP A 270 -14.54 22.81 22.44
CA ASP A 270 -13.52 21.76 22.44
C ASP A 270 -13.51 21.04 21.07
N GLY A 271 -12.62 21.50 20.18
CA GLY A 271 -12.50 20.98 18.81
C GLY A 271 -12.10 19.52 18.78
N GLU A 272 -11.25 19.08 19.71
CA GLU A 272 -10.83 17.68 19.80
C GLU A 272 -12.00 16.73 20.09
N LYS A 273 -12.92 17.15 20.96
CA LYS A 273 -14.09 16.34 21.30
C LYS A 273 -15.04 16.20 20.11
N LYS A 274 -15.26 17.27 19.35
CA LYS A 274 -16.09 17.22 18.13
C LYS A 274 -15.44 16.37 17.05
N LEU A 275 -14.12 16.49 16.85
CA LEU A 275 -13.37 15.68 15.92
C LEU A 275 -13.48 14.19 16.29
N MET A 276 -13.31 13.84 17.56
CA MET A 276 -13.44 12.46 18.04
C MET A 276 -14.85 11.89 17.87
N GLU A 277 -15.88 12.69 18.05
CA GLU A 277 -17.28 12.26 17.80
C GLU A 277 -17.52 11.95 16.32
N ARG A 278 -16.97 12.78 15.40
CA ARG A 278 -17.05 12.53 13.96
C ARG A 278 -16.26 11.30 13.54
N LEU A 279 -15.07 11.13 14.10
CA LEU A 279 -14.23 9.96 13.80
C LEU A 279 -14.84 8.64 14.30
N ARG A 280 -15.68 8.66 15.34
CA ARG A 280 -16.45 7.49 15.78
C ARG A 280 -17.43 6.97 14.71
N SER A 281 -17.96 7.85 13.86
CA SER A 281 -18.83 7.41 12.76
C SER A 281 -18.09 6.60 11.69
N LEU A 282 -16.75 6.68 11.68
CA LEU A 282 -15.90 5.87 10.81
C LEU A 282 -15.66 4.46 11.32
N ASP A 283 -16.08 4.12 12.57
CA ASP A 283 -15.87 2.78 13.13
C ASP A 283 -16.55 1.69 12.27
N MET A 284 -17.64 2.00 11.59
CA MET A 284 -18.29 1.10 10.64
C MET A 284 -17.45 0.80 9.38
N TYR A 285 -16.47 1.66 9.09
CA TYR A 285 -15.56 1.52 7.94
C TYR A 285 -14.21 0.92 8.31
N ARG A 286 -13.93 0.74 9.60
CA ARG A 286 -12.66 0.17 10.05
C ARG A 286 -12.58 -1.30 9.67
N GLU A 287 -11.38 -1.70 9.28
CA GLU A 287 -11.07 -3.11 9.17
C GLU A 287 -11.06 -3.76 10.56
N ILE A 288 -11.87 -4.81 10.73
CA ILE A 288 -11.86 -5.65 11.95
C ILE A 288 -10.91 -6.82 11.64
N ARG A 289 -9.69 -6.73 12.15
CA ARG A 289 -8.69 -7.82 12.09
C ARG A 289 -8.87 -8.81 13.23
#